data_626a5cfcbd20ed74e936ff24a8542d1e
#
_entry.id   626a5cfcbd20ed74e936ff24a8542d1e
#
_cell.length_a   1.000
_cell.length_b   1.000
_cell.length_c   1.000
_cell.angle_alpha   90.00
_cell.angle_beta   90.00
_cell.angle_gamma   90.00
#
_symmetry.space_group_name_H-M   'P 1'
#
loop_
_entity.id
_entity.type
_entity.pdbx_description
1 polymer ?
#
loop_
_entity_poly.entity_id
_entity_poly.type
_entity_poly.pdbx_seq_one_letter_code
_entity_poly.pdbx_strand_id
1 'polypeptide(L)'
;MSVRVAEGMPLPVEVAGSRCEWCHIVGAPRDPSDRTSLLWWTADATEKDPIIAWIGMNPSCGDEQHSDKTCHVCWHTSRREGFKRYMMLNLFSAPATDPPDLLVYSGRPGNYREVAHLAREAHNGGGRVVAAWGALGGPPDLQRLLRERRDALLPLLDGIPLWCLGKTQDGSPRHPSRLGYGVPMERWR
;
A
#
# COMPACT_ATOMS: atom_id res chain seq x y z
N MET A 1 -9.90 16.53 8.38
CA MET A 1 -10.12 15.51 9.43
C MET A 1 -8.75 15.17 10.00
N SER A 2 -8.51 15.48 11.27
CA SER A 2 -7.21 15.25 11.89
C SER A 2 -7.02 13.76 12.11
N VAL A 3 -5.99 13.17 11.53
CA VAL A 3 -5.54 11.80 11.84
C VAL A 3 -5.06 11.83 13.29
N ARG A 4 -5.78 11.16 14.19
CA ARG A 4 -5.30 11.01 15.58
C ARG A 4 -4.19 9.98 15.59
N VAL A 5 -3.00 10.42 15.98
CA VAL A 5 -1.87 9.56 16.32
C VAL A 5 -2.24 8.79 17.58
N ALA A 6 -2.26 7.47 17.52
CA ALA A 6 -2.30 6.66 18.74
C ALA A 6 -0.91 6.75 19.40
N GLU A 7 -0.81 7.36 20.56
CA GLU A 7 0.37 7.28 21.41
C GLU A 7 0.53 5.84 21.89
N GLY A 8 1.38 5.08 21.23
CA GLY A 8 1.74 3.72 21.60
C GLY A 8 3.21 3.47 21.38
N MET A 9 3.84 2.69 22.24
CA MET A 9 5.24 2.31 22.12
C MET A 9 5.54 1.73 20.75
N PRO A 10 6.72 2.05 20.18
CA PRO A 10 7.17 1.45 18.94
C PRO A 10 7.27 -0.06 19.08
N LEU A 11 6.61 -0.81 18.20
CA LEU A 11 6.69 -2.25 18.16
C LEU A 11 7.83 -2.70 17.23
N PRO A 12 8.70 -3.60 17.64
CA PRO A 12 9.66 -4.20 16.73
C PRO A 12 8.91 -5.11 15.77
N VAL A 13 9.03 -4.83 14.48
CA VAL A 13 8.47 -5.70 13.45
C VAL A 13 9.54 -6.71 13.06
N GLU A 14 9.45 -7.92 13.55
CA GLU A 14 10.26 -9.04 13.07
C GLU A 14 9.59 -9.65 11.85
N VAL A 15 10.31 -9.65 10.73
CA VAL A 15 9.91 -10.42 9.56
C VAL A 15 11.02 -11.36 9.22
N ALA A 16 10.69 -12.62 9.06
CA ALA A 16 11.53 -13.72 8.60
C ALA A 16 12.97 -13.33 8.19
N GLY A 17 13.86 -13.16 9.16
CA GLY A 17 15.30 -12.97 8.95
C GLY A 17 15.80 -11.52 8.90
N SER A 18 14.98 -10.50 9.11
CA SER A 18 15.46 -9.12 9.20
C SER A 18 14.72 -8.31 10.27
N ARG A 19 15.47 -7.60 11.11
CA ARG A 19 14.90 -6.63 12.06
C ARG A 19 14.57 -5.36 11.31
N CYS A 20 13.29 -4.99 11.25
CA CYS A 20 12.92 -3.61 10.93
C CYS A 20 13.20 -2.71 12.12
N GLU A 21 13.94 -1.64 11.89
CA GLU A 21 14.00 -0.54 12.84
C GLU A 21 12.59 0.02 13.03
N TRP A 22 12.24 0.27 14.27
CA TRP A 22 11.00 0.79 14.80
C TRP A 22 10.10 1.55 13.81
N CYS A 23 8.92 1.03 13.55
CA CYS A 23 7.87 1.74 12.84
C CYS A 23 6.65 1.94 13.75
N HIS A 24 6.08 3.14 13.72
CA HIS A 24 4.81 3.46 14.38
C HIS A 24 3.68 3.31 13.37
N ILE A 25 2.57 2.74 13.80
CA ILE A 25 1.36 2.62 13.00
C ILE A 25 0.43 3.75 13.38
N VAL A 26 -0.02 4.49 12.39
CA VAL A 26 -0.98 5.57 12.56
C VAL A 26 -2.25 5.23 11.80
N GLY A 27 -3.37 5.31 12.50
CA GLY A 27 -4.67 5.04 11.93
C GLY A 27 -5.05 3.57 12.05
N ALA A 28 -5.39 3.11 13.25
CA ALA A 28 -6.14 1.88 13.38
C ALA A 28 -7.43 2.00 12.58
N PRO A 29 -7.78 1.01 11.74
CA PRO A 29 -9.04 1.02 11.02
C PRO A 29 -10.21 1.12 12.00
N ARG A 30 -11.25 1.85 11.61
CA ARG A 30 -12.48 1.98 12.42
C ARG A 30 -13.18 0.63 12.62
N ASP A 31 -12.96 -0.29 11.70
CA ASP A 31 -13.38 -1.69 11.74
C ASP A 31 -12.12 -2.54 11.59
N PRO A 32 -11.83 -3.50 12.50
CA PRO A 32 -10.70 -4.41 12.38
C PRO A 32 -10.69 -5.23 11.07
N SER A 33 -11.83 -5.35 10.40
CA SER A 33 -11.95 -5.98 9.09
C SER A 33 -11.71 -5.02 7.92
N ASP A 34 -11.63 -3.70 8.17
CA ASP A 34 -11.38 -2.69 7.15
C ASP A 34 -9.96 -2.13 7.29
N ARG A 35 -9.06 -2.57 6.43
CA ARG A 35 -7.66 -2.16 6.41
C ARG A 35 -7.37 -1.33 5.16
N THR A 36 -8.07 -0.23 5.00
CA THR A 36 -7.90 0.67 3.86
C THR A 36 -6.50 1.26 3.78
N SER A 37 -5.94 1.62 4.93
CA SER A 37 -4.63 2.26 4.99
C SER A 37 -3.89 1.94 6.28
N LEU A 38 -2.57 1.75 6.14
CA LEU A 38 -1.63 1.66 7.25
C LEU A 38 -0.48 2.63 6.99
N LEU A 39 -0.10 3.42 8.00
CA LEU A 39 1.01 4.36 7.91
C LEU A 39 2.13 3.94 8.87
N TRP A 40 3.34 3.81 8.35
CA TRP A 40 4.55 3.56 9.13
C TRP A 40 5.53 4.71 8.99
N TRP A 41 6.31 4.95 10.04
CA TRP A 41 7.40 5.91 10.01
C TRP A 41 8.61 5.44 10.83
N THR A 42 9.77 5.98 10.54
CA THR A 42 10.97 5.75 11.35
C THR A 42 10.89 6.52 12.66
N ALA A 43 11.67 6.09 13.65
CA ALA A 43 11.73 6.77 14.95
C ALA A 43 12.20 8.24 14.85
N ASP A 44 12.96 8.57 13.79
CA ASP A 44 13.45 9.92 13.51
C ASP A 44 12.55 10.71 12.53
N ALA A 45 11.40 10.16 12.16
CA ALA A 45 10.46 10.84 11.29
C ALA A 45 9.62 11.87 12.06
N THR A 46 9.18 12.88 11.35
CA THR A 46 8.27 13.91 11.83
C THR A 46 7.02 13.97 10.98
N GLU A 47 5.95 14.61 11.46
CA GLU A 47 4.73 14.81 10.68
C GLU A 47 4.95 15.63 9.40
N LYS A 48 6.05 16.38 9.32
CA LYS A 48 6.42 17.19 8.14
C LYS A 48 7.17 16.41 7.07
N ASP A 49 7.69 15.22 7.41
CA ASP A 49 8.38 14.40 6.42
C ASP A 49 7.40 13.90 5.35
N PRO A 50 7.80 13.91 4.07
CA PRO A 50 6.94 13.47 2.98
C PRO A 50 6.62 11.98 3.09
N ILE A 51 5.41 11.59 2.64
CA ILE A 51 4.92 10.21 2.65
C ILE A 51 5.07 9.60 1.27
N ILE A 52 5.64 8.41 1.19
CA ILE A 52 5.50 7.57 0.01
C ILE A 52 4.30 6.64 0.20
N ALA A 53 3.27 6.78 -0.65
CA ALA A 53 2.04 5.99 -0.60
C ALA A 53 2.10 4.85 -1.60
N TRP A 54 1.94 3.61 -1.13
CA TRP A 54 1.90 2.40 -1.93
C TRP A 54 0.47 1.93 -2.08
N ILE A 55 0.02 1.69 -3.31
CA ILE A 55 -1.33 1.16 -3.57
C ILE A 55 -1.18 -0.32 -3.95
N GLY A 56 -1.43 -1.19 -2.98
CA GLY A 56 -1.46 -2.64 -3.15
C GLY A 56 -2.79 -3.16 -3.65
N MET A 57 -2.93 -4.47 -3.71
CA MET A 57 -4.18 -5.13 -4.10
C MET A 57 -5.14 -5.18 -2.93
N ASN A 58 -4.75 -5.81 -1.84
CA ASN A 58 -5.54 -6.02 -0.63
C ASN A 58 -4.61 -6.21 0.58
N PRO A 59 -5.09 -5.96 1.80
CA PRO A 59 -4.40 -6.36 3.00
C PRO A 59 -4.19 -7.89 3.02
N SER A 60 -3.00 -8.30 3.47
CA SER A 60 -2.66 -9.71 3.66
C SER A 60 -2.56 -10.02 5.16
N CYS A 61 -1.68 -10.95 5.53
CA CYS A 61 -1.40 -11.29 6.92
C CYS A 61 -0.58 -10.23 7.68
N GLY A 62 -0.06 -9.23 6.99
CA GLY A 62 0.58 -8.09 7.64
C GLY A 62 -0.43 -7.30 8.46
N ASP A 63 -0.14 -7.10 9.74
CA ASP A 63 -0.95 -6.32 10.68
C ASP A 63 -0.07 -5.33 11.45
N GLU A 64 -0.62 -4.74 12.50
CA GLU A 64 0.06 -3.77 13.35
C GLU A 64 1.28 -4.36 14.08
N GLN A 65 1.35 -5.66 14.22
CA GLN A 65 2.39 -6.36 14.97
C GLN A 65 3.31 -7.18 14.06
N HIS A 66 2.84 -7.50 12.85
CA HIS A 66 3.56 -8.36 11.92
C HIS A 66 3.62 -7.72 10.55
N SER A 67 4.82 -7.67 9.99
CA SER A 67 5.03 -7.22 8.61
C SER A 67 5.17 -8.45 7.71
N ASP A 68 4.58 -8.39 6.53
CA ASP A 68 4.77 -9.40 5.50
C ASP A 68 5.88 -8.99 4.50
N LYS A 69 6.20 -9.89 3.57
CA LYS A 69 7.21 -9.64 2.55
C LYS A 69 6.88 -8.41 1.69
N THR A 70 5.61 -8.10 1.45
CA THR A 70 5.18 -6.92 0.69
C THR A 70 5.56 -5.65 1.43
N CYS A 71 5.18 -5.56 2.70
CA CYS A 71 5.51 -4.44 3.58
C CYS A 71 7.02 -4.25 3.68
N HIS A 72 7.80 -5.36 3.75
CA HIS A 72 9.27 -5.31 3.77
C HIS A 72 9.86 -4.68 2.52
N VAL A 73 9.45 -5.14 1.34
CA VAL A 73 9.97 -4.58 0.08
C VAL A 73 9.57 -3.11 -0.03
N CYS A 74 8.33 -2.75 0.32
CA CYS A 74 7.87 -1.37 0.33
C CYS A 74 8.69 -0.52 1.31
N TRP A 75 8.92 -1.00 2.53
CA TRP A 75 9.73 -0.32 3.54
C TRP A 75 11.16 -0.06 3.08
N HIS A 76 11.88 -1.12 2.67
CA HIS A 76 13.27 -0.99 2.21
C HIS A 76 13.38 -0.07 0.99
N THR A 77 12.44 -0.16 0.06
CA THR A 77 12.40 0.74 -1.10
C THR A 77 12.13 2.17 -0.68
N SER A 78 11.17 2.40 0.20
CA SER A 78 10.87 3.74 0.72
C SER A 78 12.10 4.39 1.38
N ARG A 79 12.82 3.63 2.20
CA ARG A 79 14.06 4.09 2.85
C ARG A 79 15.16 4.41 1.84
N ARG A 80 15.35 3.54 0.85
CA ARG A 80 16.33 3.77 -0.22
C ARG A 80 16.03 5.03 -1.04
N GLU A 81 14.76 5.33 -1.27
CA GLU A 81 14.29 6.53 -1.95
C GLU A 81 14.29 7.78 -1.05
N GLY A 82 14.76 7.68 0.20
CA GLY A 82 14.89 8.79 1.14
C GLY A 82 13.64 9.12 1.96
N PHE A 83 12.60 8.28 1.90
CA PHE A 83 11.37 8.49 2.68
C PHE A 83 11.49 7.88 4.07
N LYS A 84 11.08 8.65 5.08
CA LYS A 84 10.98 8.21 6.48
C LYS A 84 9.58 7.74 6.85
N ARG A 85 8.59 8.07 6.04
CA ARG A 85 7.19 7.70 6.24
C ARG A 85 6.69 6.99 5.00
N TYR A 86 6.02 5.83 5.17
CA TYR A 86 5.34 5.17 4.07
C TYR A 86 3.95 4.73 4.46
N MET A 87 3.04 4.76 3.51
CA MET A 87 1.64 4.41 3.68
C MET A 87 1.29 3.27 2.74
N MET A 88 0.68 2.21 3.27
CA MET A 88 0.05 1.17 2.47
C MET A 88 -1.43 1.47 2.30
N LEU A 89 -1.83 1.61 1.05
CA LEU A 89 -3.21 1.73 0.59
C LEU A 89 -3.55 0.47 -0.22
N ASN A 90 -4.81 0.11 -0.36
CA ASN A 90 -5.20 -1.08 -1.08
C ASN A 90 -6.43 -0.85 -1.96
N LEU A 91 -6.51 -1.56 -3.10
CA LEU A 91 -7.70 -1.58 -3.96
C LEU A 91 -8.91 -2.21 -3.25
N PHE A 92 -8.65 -3.16 -2.35
CA PHE A 92 -9.64 -3.77 -1.48
C PHE A 92 -9.26 -3.50 -0.03
N SER A 93 -10.24 -3.18 0.80
CA SER A 93 -10.03 -3.04 2.25
C SER A 93 -10.07 -4.39 2.97
N ALA A 94 -10.70 -5.39 2.35
CA ALA A 94 -10.86 -6.71 2.93
C ALA A 94 -9.56 -7.51 2.91
N PRO A 95 -9.14 -8.11 4.04
CA PRO A 95 -7.99 -8.98 4.08
C PRO A 95 -8.26 -10.28 3.33
N ALA A 96 -7.31 -10.70 2.50
CA ALA A 96 -7.32 -12.01 1.85
C ALA A 96 -5.88 -12.49 1.64
N THR A 97 -5.62 -13.74 1.97
CA THR A 97 -4.32 -14.36 1.73
C THR A 97 -4.18 -14.79 0.28
N ASP A 98 -5.23 -15.37 -0.27
CA ASP A 98 -5.30 -15.80 -1.66
C ASP A 98 -6.21 -14.86 -2.47
N PRO A 99 -5.76 -14.38 -3.63
CA PRO A 99 -6.56 -13.47 -4.46
C PRO A 99 -7.97 -13.94 -4.80
N PRO A 100 -8.26 -15.24 -5.06
CA PRO A 100 -9.62 -15.72 -5.29
C PRO A 100 -10.60 -15.45 -4.13
N ASP A 101 -10.11 -15.36 -2.89
CA ASP A 101 -10.95 -15.07 -1.73
C ASP A 101 -11.58 -13.67 -1.81
N LEU A 102 -11.00 -12.77 -2.62
CA LEU A 102 -11.57 -11.45 -2.86
C LEU A 102 -12.93 -11.49 -3.56
N LEU A 103 -13.28 -12.60 -4.22
CA LEU A 103 -14.57 -12.73 -4.90
C LEU A 103 -15.77 -12.66 -3.95
N VAL A 104 -15.60 -13.09 -2.69
CA VAL A 104 -16.66 -12.98 -1.67
C VAL A 104 -17.01 -11.53 -1.33
N TYR A 105 -16.12 -10.60 -1.66
CA TYR A 105 -16.28 -9.16 -1.44
C TYR A 105 -16.71 -8.40 -2.70
N SER A 106 -17.04 -9.09 -3.80
CA SER A 106 -17.38 -8.46 -5.08
C SER A 106 -18.55 -7.47 -4.99
N GLY A 107 -19.51 -7.75 -4.11
CA GLY A 107 -20.67 -6.87 -3.88
C GLY A 107 -20.42 -5.70 -2.93
N ARG A 108 -19.24 -5.58 -2.32
CA ARG A 108 -18.94 -4.46 -1.41
C ARG A 108 -18.44 -3.25 -2.20
N PRO A 109 -18.87 -2.03 -1.84
CA PRO A 109 -18.32 -0.83 -2.45
C PRO A 109 -16.83 -0.73 -2.18
N GLY A 110 -16.07 -0.22 -3.15
CA GLY A 110 -14.66 0.10 -2.96
C GLY A 110 -14.48 1.42 -2.21
N ASN A 111 -13.36 1.53 -1.53
CA ASN A 111 -12.93 2.72 -0.79
C ASN A 111 -12.12 3.70 -1.66
N TYR A 112 -12.39 3.76 -2.97
CA TYR A 112 -11.58 4.50 -3.94
C TYR A 112 -11.38 5.96 -3.61
N ARG A 113 -12.43 6.63 -3.09
CA ARG A 113 -12.35 8.04 -2.73
C ARG A 113 -11.38 8.28 -1.57
N GLU A 114 -11.36 7.41 -0.59
CA GLU A 114 -10.43 7.47 0.54
C GLU A 114 -9.00 7.19 0.08
N VAL A 115 -8.79 6.13 -0.70
CA VAL A 115 -7.48 5.81 -1.28
C VAL A 115 -6.96 6.97 -2.14
N ALA A 116 -7.81 7.54 -2.99
CA ALA A 116 -7.44 8.68 -3.83
C ALA A 116 -7.14 9.94 -3.00
N HIS A 117 -7.91 10.19 -1.94
CA HIS A 117 -7.68 11.32 -1.03
C HIS A 117 -6.32 11.20 -0.36
N LEU A 118 -6.03 10.05 0.28
CA LEU A 118 -4.75 9.81 0.95
C LEU A 118 -3.55 9.83 -0.01
N ALA A 119 -3.71 9.27 -1.21
CA ALA A 119 -2.68 9.32 -2.24
C ALA A 119 -2.41 10.78 -2.69
N ARG A 120 -3.45 11.59 -2.81
CA ARG A 120 -3.33 13.01 -3.17
C ARG A 120 -2.68 13.82 -2.06
N GLU A 121 -3.02 13.56 -0.80
CA GLU A 121 -2.36 14.19 0.34
C GLU A 121 -0.86 13.84 0.38
N ALA A 122 -0.50 12.57 0.16
CA ALA A 122 0.90 12.16 0.09
C ALA A 122 1.63 12.90 -1.05
N HIS A 123 1.03 12.98 -2.24
CA HIS A 123 1.61 13.71 -3.37
C HIS A 123 1.77 15.20 -3.09
N ASN A 124 0.74 15.86 -2.60
CA ASN A 124 0.74 17.31 -2.31
C ASN A 124 1.72 17.66 -1.18
N GLY A 125 1.97 16.73 -0.27
CA GLY A 125 3.00 16.85 0.78
C GLY A 125 4.44 16.59 0.29
N GLY A 126 4.68 16.55 -1.03
CA GLY A 126 6.01 16.32 -1.62
C GLY A 126 6.42 14.86 -1.68
N GLY A 127 5.50 13.94 -1.39
CA GLY A 127 5.74 12.51 -1.45
C GLY A 127 5.53 11.88 -2.82
N ARG A 128 5.49 10.54 -2.86
CA ARG A 128 5.26 9.75 -4.07
C ARG A 128 4.08 8.83 -3.91
N VAL A 129 3.43 8.52 -5.04
CA VAL A 129 2.39 7.49 -5.11
C VAL A 129 2.88 6.35 -5.99
N VAL A 130 2.88 5.14 -5.44
CA VAL A 130 3.43 3.95 -6.08
C VAL A 130 2.34 2.93 -6.32
N ALA A 131 2.10 2.58 -7.57
CA ALA A 131 1.23 1.50 -7.97
C ALA A 131 1.93 0.15 -7.73
N ALA A 132 1.30 -0.75 -6.99
CA ALA A 132 1.91 -1.97 -6.49
C ALA A 132 0.95 -3.18 -6.41
N TRP A 133 -0.21 -3.12 -7.06
CA TRP A 133 -1.24 -4.16 -6.97
C TRP A 133 -0.94 -5.45 -7.73
N GLY A 134 0.07 -5.46 -8.59
CA GLY A 134 0.45 -6.66 -9.33
C GLY A 134 -0.34 -6.88 -10.62
N ALA A 135 -0.10 -8.03 -11.26
CA ALA A 135 -0.87 -8.46 -12.42
C ALA A 135 -2.32 -8.73 -12.05
N LEU A 136 -3.23 -8.33 -12.94
CA LEU A 136 -4.67 -8.56 -12.76
C LEU A 136 -5.07 -9.93 -13.33
N GLY A 137 -4.37 -10.97 -12.87
CA GLY A 137 -4.54 -12.35 -13.31
C GLY A 137 -5.52 -13.16 -12.46
N GLY A 138 -5.68 -14.46 -12.83
CA GLY A 138 -6.56 -15.39 -12.11
C GLY A 138 -7.79 -15.81 -12.92
N PRO A 139 -8.82 -16.41 -12.30
CA PRO A 139 -10.08 -16.73 -12.95
C PRO A 139 -10.76 -15.49 -13.57
N PRO A 140 -11.57 -15.64 -14.64
CA PRO A 140 -12.16 -14.50 -15.36
C PRO A 140 -12.93 -13.52 -14.45
N ASP A 141 -13.70 -14.04 -13.49
CA ASP A 141 -14.45 -13.20 -12.56
C ASP A 141 -13.56 -12.37 -11.64
N LEU A 142 -12.45 -12.97 -11.17
CA LEU A 142 -11.45 -12.23 -10.39
C LEU A 142 -10.78 -11.15 -11.24
N GLN A 143 -10.37 -11.49 -12.47
CA GLN A 143 -9.77 -10.51 -13.38
C GLN A 143 -10.71 -9.32 -13.64
N ARG A 144 -12.01 -9.60 -13.85
CA ARG A 144 -13.02 -8.56 -14.03
C ARG A 144 -13.11 -7.67 -12.79
N LEU A 145 -13.24 -8.26 -11.61
CA LEU A 145 -13.32 -7.55 -10.35
C LEU A 145 -12.08 -6.67 -10.10
N LEU A 146 -10.88 -7.20 -10.32
CA LEU A 146 -9.63 -6.45 -10.16
C LEU A 146 -9.54 -5.25 -11.13
N ARG A 147 -9.96 -5.44 -12.38
CA ARG A 147 -10.00 -4.36 -13.37
C ARG A 147 -11.01 -3.28 -12.96
N GLU A 148 -12.22 -3.67 -12.58
CA GLU A 148 -13.24 -2.74 -12.10
C GLU A 148 -12.71 -1.88 -10.94
N ARG A 149 -12.01 -2.49 -9.99
CA ARG A 149 -11.43 -1.79 -8.85
C ARG A 149 -10.37 -0.79 -9.26
N ARG A 150 -9.42 -1.23 -10.09
CA ARG A 150 -8.38 -0.36 -10.65
C ARG A 150 -8.98 0.79 -11.45
N ASP A 151 -9.92 0.48 -12.35
CA ASP A 151 -10.50 1.45 -13.29
C ASP A 151 -11.39 2.48 -12.57
N ALA A 152 -11.98 2.12 -11.44
CA ALA A 152 -12.68 3.06 -10.57
C ALA A 152 -11.72 4.01 -9.83
N LEU A 153 -10.51 3.56 -9.48
CA LEU A 153 -9.53 4.37 -8.77
C LEU A 153 -8.75 5.30 -9.70
N LEU A 154 -8.30 4.82 -10.86
CA LEU A 154 -7.36 5.55 -11.71
C LEU A 154 -7.82 6.96 -12.11
N PRO A 155 -9.08 7.20 -12.48
CA PRO A 155 -9.56 8.56 -12.78
C PRO A 155 -9.47 9.52 -11.57
N LEU A 156 -9.61 8.97 -10.36
CA LEU A 156 -9.50 9.77 -9.13
C LEU A 156 -8.06 10.17 -8.81
N LEU A 157 -7.09 9.49 -9.42
CA LEU A 157 -5.65 9.79 -9.31
C LEU A 157 -5.12 10.65 -10.47
N ASP A 158 -6.00 11.16 -11.32
CA ASP A 158 -5.57 11.98 -12.46
C ASP A 158 -4.78 13.22 -11.99
N GLY A 159 -3.71 13.53 -12.73
CA GLY A 159 -2.75 14.56 -12.37
C GLY A 159 -1.69 14.15 -11.34
N ILE A 160 -1.79 12.96 -10.74
CA ILE A 160 -0.78 12.43 -9.82
C ILE A 160 0.20 11.53 -10.57
N PRO A 161 1.50 11.82 -10.51
CA PRO A 161 2.51 10.94 -11.06
C PRO A 161 2.54 9.58 -10.33
N LEU A 162 2.24 8.49 -11.04
CA LEU A 162 2.31 7.15 -10.48
C LEU A 162 3.64 6.47 -10.80
N TRP A 163 4.24 5.87 -9.79
CA TRP A 163 5.49 5.11 -9.86
C TRP A 163 5.23 3.61 -9.70
N CYS A 164 6.18 2.75 -10.03
CA CYS A 164 6.12 1.30 -9.80
C CYS A 164 7.51 0.68 -9.67
N LEU A 165 7.57 -0.58 -9.28
CA LEU A 165 8.79 -1.41 -9.26
C LEU A 165 8.85 -2.32 -10.50
N GLY A 166 8.68 -1.74 -11.68
CA GLY A 166 8.61 -2.44 -12.95
C GLY A 166 7.20 -2.85 -13.34
N LYS A 167 7.06 -3.30 -14.59
CA LYS A 167 5.79 -3.66 -15.23
C LYS A 167 5.74 -5.14 -15.54
N THR A 168 4.55 -5.70 -15.52
CA THR A 168 4.24 -7.05 -16.02
C THR A 168 4.03 -7.00 -17.54
N GLN A 169 3.87 -8.16 -18.18
CA GLN A 169 3.65 -8.21 -19.64
C GLN A 169 2.37 -7.49 -20.09
N ASP A 170 1.35 -7.46 -19.23
CA ASP A 170 0.08 -6.73 -19.47
C ASP A 170 0.15 -5.24 -19.09
N GLY A 171 1.35 -4.74 -18.75
CA GLY A 171 1.56 -3.33 -18.35
C GLY A 171 1.13 -2.99 -16.93
N SER A 172 0.63 -3.94 -16.15
CA SER A 172 0.32 -3.74 -14.74
C SER A 172 1.60 -3.50 -13.91
N PRO A 173 1.54 -2.76 -12.79
CA PRO A 173 2.68 -2.63 -11.89
C PRO A 173 2.99 -3.98 -11.24
N ARG A 174 4.26 -4.33 -11.07
CA ARG A 174 4.65 -5.58 -10.39
C ARG A 174 4.32 -5.52 -8.90
N HIS A 175 3.89 -6.65 -8.35
CA HIS A 175 3.61 -6.76 -6.92
C HIS A 175 4.91 -6.91 -6.11
N PRO A 176 5.10 -6.14 -5.01
CA PRO A 176 6.35 -6.13 -4.25
C PRO A 176 6.77 -7.49 -3.69
N SER A 177 5.82 -8.33 -3.26
CA SER A 177 6.12 -9.65 -2.68
C SER A 177 6.92 -10.57 -3.60
N ARG A 178 6.93 -10.31 -4.91
CA ARG A 178 7.66 -11.09 -5.92
C ARG A 178 8.98 -10.46 -6.35
N LEU A 179 9.43 -9.43 -5.62
CA LEU A 179 10.61 -8.65 -5.96
C LEU A 179 11.68 -8.75 -4.88
N GLY A 180 12.93 -8.47 -5.28
CA GLY A 180 14.02 -8.23 -4.35
C GLY A 180 14.08 -6.76 -3.92
N TYR A 181 14.85 -6.47 -2.88
CA TYR A 181 14.97 -5.12 -2.31
C TYR A 181 15.70 -4.10 -3.21
N GLY A 182 16.47 -4.57 -4.19
CA GLY A 182 17.28 -3.72 -5.08
C GLY A 182 16.58 -3.23 -6.35
N VAL A 183 15.31 -3.58 -6.57
CA VAL A 183 14.59 -3.20 -7.80
C VAL A 183 14.40 -1.68 -7.84
N PRO A 184 14.86 -0.99 -8.91
CA PRO A 184 14.69 0.45 -9.05
C PRO A 184 13.22 0.81 -9.24
N MET A 185 12.87 2.02 -8.77
CA MET A 185 11.57 2.61 -9.03
C MET A 185 11.57 3.31 -10.39
N GLU A 186 10.51 3.12 -11.15
CA GLU A 186 10.32 3.78 -12.44
C GLU A 186 8.95 4.44 -12.54
N ARG A 187 8.80 5.34 -13.52
CA ARG A 187 7.50 5.95 -13.81
C ARG A 187 6.57 4.92 -14.41
N TRP A 188 5.39 4.74 -13.80
CA TRP A 188 4.36 3.86 -14.35
C TRP A 188 3.43 4.60 -15.29
N ARG A 189 2.94 5.78 -14.84
CA ARG A 189 1.98 6.60 -15.56
C ARG A 189 2.11 8.09 -15.19
#